data_d09a1ebbe12add0738dec7efafb1b35d
#
_entry.id   d09a1ebbe12add0738dec7efafb1b35d
#
_cell.length_a   1.000
_cell.length_b   1.000
_cell.length_c   1.000
_cell.angle_alpha   90.00
_cell.angle_beta   90.00
_cell.angle_gamma   90.00
#
_symmetry.space_group_name_H-M   'P 1'
#
loop_
_entity.id
_entity.type
_entity.pdbx_description
1 polymer ?
#
loop_
_entity_poly.entity_id
_entity_poly.type
_entity_poly.pdbx_seq_one_letter_code
_entity_poly.pdbx_strand_id
1 'polypeptide(L)'
;MKTERNILAAFLLNLAFSLFEFVGGILTGSVAILSDAIHDIGDATGIGLSFFLEKKSKRKPDGKYTYGYMRFSVVGSVITTLILLFGSAAVIYNAVARIISPSEIHYDGMILFAVVGVAVNLGAALLTREGGSLNQRAVNLHMLEDVLGWAVVLVGAIVMRFTDFSLLDPLMSIGVAVFILLSAVRNLKESLSIFLEKTPVHIDVDNLSHHLCELNGVVSVHHVHIWSLDGENNVLTMHAVINGETASVKAAIREELLRHGIGHATVETETVGETCLSEHCHIETDLSAHHHHHHHHHHH
;
A
#
# COMPACT_ATOMS: atom_id res chain seq x y z
N MET A 1 -4.56 -16.90 -19.60
CA MET A 1 -5.76 -16.56 -20.42
C MET A 1 -7.11 -16.78 -19.70
N LYS A 2 -7.49 -17.96 -19.16
CA LYS A 2 -8.76 -18.12 -18.42
C LYS A 2 -8.77 -17.30 -17.13
N THR A 3 -7.70 -17.35 -16.35
CA THR A 3 -7.54 -16.64 -15.06
C THR A 3 -7.65 -15.12 -15.23
N GLU A 4 -6.92 -14.52 -16.17
CA GLU A 4 -6.96 -13.08 -16.45
C GLU A 4 -8.35 -12.61 -16.88
N ARG A 5 -9.02 -13.41 -17.72
CA ARG A 5 -10.39 -13.14 -18.17
C ARG A 5 -11.39 -13.19 -17.02
N ASN A 6 -11.23 -14.13 -16.08
CA ASN A 6 -12.10 -14.23 -14.91
C ASN A 6 -11.90 -13.05 -13.93
N ILE A 7 -10.65 -12.62 -13.72
CA ILE A 7 -10.33 -11.45 -12.90
C ILE A 7 -10.92 -10.18 -13.52
N LEU A 8 -10.73 -9.99 -14.83
CA LEU A 8 -11.30 -8.85 -15.54
C LEU A 8 -12.82 -8.86 -15.52
N ALA A 9 -13.45 -10.02 -15.69
CA ALA A 9 -14.91 -10.16 -15.63
C ALA A 9 -15.44 -9.84 -14.22
N ALA A 10 -14.78 -10.34 -13.16
CA ALA A 10 -15.13 -10.01 -11.79
C ALA A 10 -14.99 -8.51 -11.51
N PHE A 11 -13.89 -7.89 -11.95
CA PHE A 11 -13.67 -6.45 -11.83
C PHE A 11 -14.77 -5.63 -12.54
N LEU A 12 -15.08 -5.95 -13.80
CA LEU A 12 -16.11 -5.23 -14.55
C LEU A 12 -17.50 -5.42 -13.94
N LEU A 13 -17.79 -6.61 -13.41
CA LEU A 13 -19.03 -6.90 -12.73
C LEU A 13 -19.15 -6.08 -11.45
N ASN A 14 -18.09 -6.05 -10.64
CA ASN A 14 -18.04 -5.25 -9.42
C ASN A 14 -18.19 -3.76 -9.70
N LEU A 15 -17.46 -3.23 -10.68
CA LEU A 15 -17.56 -1.81 -11.08
C LEU A 15 -18.98 -1.44 -11.56
N ALA A 16 -19.60 -2.29 -12.38
CA ALA A 16 -20.97 -2.06 -12.84
C ALA A 16 -21.97 -2.13 -11.68
N PHE A 17 -21.71 -3.05 -10.73
CA PHE A 17 -22.54 -3.19 -9.55
C PHE A 17 -22.39 -1.99 -8.61
N SER A 18 -21.17 -1.49 -8.36
CA SER A 18 -20.91 -0.29 -7.55
C SER A 18 -21.69 0.94 -8.06
N LEU A 19 -21.77 1.13 -9.39
CA LEU A 19 -22.59 2.18 -9.98
C LEU A 19 -24.08 1.96 -9.73
N PHE A 20 -24.54 0.72 -9.80
CA PHE A 20 -25.93 0.35 -9.51
C PHE A 20 -26.27 0.60 -8.03
N GLU A 21 -25.36 0.24 -7.12
CA GLU A 21 -25.46 0.52 -5.68
C GLU A 21 -25.53 2.00 -5.35
N PHE A 22 -24.69 2.81 -6.03
CA PHE A 22 -24.70 4.25 -5.85
C PHE A 22 -26.08 4.84 -6.15
N VAL A 23 -26.68 4.42 -7.26
CA VAL A 23 -28.06 4.80 -7.62
C VAL A 23 -29.06 4.24 -6.61
N GLY A 24 -28.89 2.98 -6.19
CA GLY A 24 -29.72 2.32 -5.21
C GLY A 24 -29.72 2.99 -3.84
N GLY A 25 -28.56 3.39 -3.36
CA GLY A 25 -28.41 4.13 -2.11
C GLY A 25 -29.14 5.46 -2.11
N ILE A 26 -29.07 6.19 -3.24
CA ILE A 26 -29.82 7.45 -3.41
C ILE A 26 -31.34 7.18 -3.45
N LEU A 27 -31.79 6.18 -4.21
CA LEU A 27 -33.22 5.87 -4.38
C LEU A 27 -33.87 5.32 -3.11
N THR A 28 -33.15 4.48 -2.36
CA THR A 28 -33.65 3.90 -1.10
C THR A 28 -33.50 4.83 0.08
N GLY A 29 -32.62 5.83 -0.03
CA GLY A 29 -32.24 6.71 1.08
C GLY A 29 -31.34 6.00 2.12
N SER A 30 -30.81 4.80 1.82
CA SER A 30 -29.92 4.06 2.71
C SER A 30 -28.50 4.60 2.66
N VAL A 31 -27.99 5.02 3.82
CA VAL A 31 -26.60 5.45 3.97
C VAL A 31 -25.67 4.22 3.96
N ALA A 32 -26.14 3.04 4.39
CA ALA A 32 -25.37 1.81 4.34
C ALA A 32 -25.04 1.41 2.90
N ILE A 33 -26.04 1.38 2.00
CA ILE A 33 -25.85 1.06 0.57
C ILE A 33 -24.96 2.12 -0.09
N LEU A 34 -25.17 3.40 0.22
CA LEU A 34 -24.35 4.48 -0.35
C LEU A 34 -22.89 4.41 0.15
N SER A 35 -22.68 3.99 1.40
CA SER A 35 -21.35 3.78 1.98
C SER A 35 -20.59 2.69 1.26
N ASP A 36 -21.26 1.57 1.01
CA ASP A 36 -20.70 0.43 0.29
C ASP A 36 -20.35 0.80 -1.15
N ALA A 37 -21.26 1.46 -1.85
CA ALA A 37 -21.02 1.97 -3.21
C ALA A 37 -19.80 2.92 -3.31
N ILE A 38 -19.60 3.80 -2.33
CA ILE A 38 -18.44 4.71 -2.30
C ILE A 38 -17.15 3.92 -2.06
N HIS A 39 -17.19 2.91 -1.20
CA HIS A 39 -16.06 2.01 -0.97
C HIS A 39 -15.69 1.27 -2.26
N ASP A 40 -16.63 0.60 -2.89
CA ASP A 40 -16.44 -0.19 -4.10
C ASP A 40 -15.98 0.64 -5.30
N ILE A 41 -16.53 1.85 -5.49
CA ILE A 41 -16.05 2.81 -6.50
C ILE A 41 -14.61 3.24 -6.19
N GLY A 42 -14.29 3.44 -4.91
CA GLY A 42 -12.93 3.73 -4.44
C GLY A 42 -11.95 2.62 -4.79
N ASP A 43 -12.33 1.38 -4.54
CA ASP A 43 -11.53 0.19 -4.85
C ASP A 43 -11.37 0.00 -6.37
N ALA A 44 -12.45 0.12 -7.15
CA ALA A 44 -12.39 0.06 -8.59
C ALA A 44 -11.48 1.16 -9.18
N THR A 45 -11.58 2.39 -8.67
CA THR A 45 -10.70 3.50 -9.06
C THR A 45 -9.26 3.22 -8.70
N GLY A 46 -9.02 2.68 -7.49
CA GLY A 46 -7.72 2.27 -6.99
C GLY A 46 -7.09 1.18 -7.85
N ILE A 47 -7.84 0.13 -8.18
CA ILE A 47 -7.40 -0.96 -9.05
C ILE A 47 -7.04 -0.43 -10.44
N GLY A 48 -7.90 0.41 -11.03
CA GLY A 48 -7.65 1.03 -12.34
C GLY A 48 -6.38 1.90 -12.34
N LEU A 49 -6.24 2.78 -11.37
CA LEU A 49 -5.05 3.64 -11.23
C LEU A 49 -3.79 2.82 -10.93
N SER A 50 -3.88 1.85 -10.03
CA SER A 50 -2.78 0.94 -9.70
C SER A 50 -2.32 0.16 -10.93
N PHE A 51 -3.22 -0.26 -11.81
CA PHE A 51 -2.85 -0.93 -13.05
C PHE A 51 -1.96 -0.04 -13.95
N PHE A 52 -2.32 1.23 -14.13
CA PHE A 52 -1.53 2.17 -14.93
C PHE A 52 -0.18 2.50 -14.26
N LEU A 53 -0.18 2.75 -12.97
CA LEU A 53 1.02 3.10 -12.21
C LEU A 53 1.94 1.89 -12.04
N GLU A 54 1.38 0.69 -11.83
CA GLU A 54 2.11 -0.57 -11.82
C GLU A 54 2.77 -0.87 -13.18
N LYS A 55 2.07 -0.64 -14.29
CA LYS A 55 2.69 -0.73 -15.63
C LYS A 55 3.83 0.28 -15.80
N LYS A 56 3.71 1.47 -15.21
CA LYS A 56 4.76 2.49 -15.22
C LYS A 56 5.92 2.10 -14.30
N SER A 57 5.63 1.51 -13.13
CA SER A 57 6.66 1.11 -12.15
C SER A 57 7.64 0.06 -12.71
N LYS A 58 7.18 -0.76 -13.64
CA LYS A 58 7.99 -1.81 -14.33
C LYS A 58 8.93 -1.27 -15.43
N ARG A 59 8.94 0.04 -15.67
CA ARG A 59 9.87 0.63 -16.65
C ARG A 59 11.30 0.58 -16.11
N LYS A 60 12.22 0.25 -17.02
CA LYS A 60 13.65 0.18 -16.69
C LYS A 60 14.18 1.55 -16.28
N PRO A 61 15.24 1.58 -15.46
CA PRO A 61 15.97 2.80 -15.14
C PRO A 61 16.39 3.58 -16.40
N ASP A 62 16.39 4.91 -16.28
CA ASP A 62 16.87 5.81 -17.31
C ASP A 62 17.64 7.00 -16.67
N GLY A 63 18.11 7.96 -17.46
CA GLY A 63 18.86 9.11 -16.96
C GLY A 63 18.07 10.06 -16.04
N LYS A 64 16.72 9.94 -15.98
CA LYS A 64 15.86 10.74 -15.08
C LYS A 64 15.51 9.98 -13.79
N TYR A 65 15.38 8.66 -13.87
CA TYR A 65 15.03 7.79 -12.76
C TYR A 65 16.03 6.64 -12.70
N THR A 66 17.16 6.88 -12.04
CA THR A 66 18.31 5.97 -12.01
C THR A 66 18.03 4.66 -11.27
N TYR A 67 17.13 4.66 -10.28
CA TYR A 67 16.59 3.46 -9.64
C TYR A 67 15.37 2.87 -10.37
N GLY A 68 14.98 3.44 -11.54
CA GLY A 68 13.76 3.06 -12.22
C GLY A 68 12.52 3.78 -11.69
N TYR A 69 11.37 3.21 -12.01
CA TYR A 69 10.06 3.85 -11.75
C TYR A 69 9.28 3.17 -10.61
N MET A 70 9.91 2.33 -9.79
CA MET A 70 9.24 1.49 -8.79
C MET A 70 8.37 2.29 -7.81
N ARG A 71 8.79 3.47 -7.39
CA ARG A 71 8.02 4.36 -6.49
C ARG A 71 6.65 4.81 -7.05
N PHE A 72 6.40 4.63 -8.36
CA PHE A 72 5.08 4.92 -8.93
C PHE A 72 3.98 3.98 -8.41
N SER A 73 4.30 2.75 -8.00
CA SER A 73 3.35 1.86 -7.32
C SER A 73 2.92 2.45 -5.97
N VAL A 74 3.87 3.00 -5.20
CA VAL A 74 3.59 3.66 -3.91
C VAL A 74 2.73 4.91 -4.09
N VAL A 75 2.97 5.71 -5.16
CA VAL A 75 2.10 6.85 -5.52
C VAL A 75 0.66 6.37 -5.75
N GLY A 76 0.49 5.25 -6.44
CA GLY A 76 -0.83 4.63 -6.64
C GLY A 76 -1.51 4.30 -5.32
N SER A 77 -0.79 3.64 -4.42
CA SER A 77 -1.28 3.30 -3.09
C SER A 77 -1.71 4.54 -2.30
N VAL A 78 -0.91 5.61 -2.30
CA VAL A 78 -1.27 6.87 -1.61
C VAL A 78 -2.55 7.49 -2.17
N ILE A 79 -2.68 7.59 -3.50
CA ILE A 79 -3.86 8.21 -4.12
C ILE A 79 -5.12 7.40 -3.79
N THR A 80 -5.08 6.07 -3.95
CA THR A 80 -6.20 5.18 -3.61
C THR A 80 -6.58 5.33 -2.13
N THR A 81 -5.60 5.32 -1.24
CA THR A 81 -5.82 5.47 0.19
C THR A 81 -6.44 6.83 0.55
N LEU A 82 -6.05 7.91 -0.12
CA LEU A 82 -6.66 9.23 0.08
C LEU A 82 -8.13 9.24 -0.39
N ILE A 83 -8.45 8.59 -1.51
CA ILE A 83 -9.84 8.45 -1.97
C ILE A 83 -10.69 7.74 -0.92
N LEU A 84 -10.21 6.60 -0.38
CA LEU A 84 -10.90 5.86 0.67
C LEU A 84 -11.05 6.67 1.97
N LEU A 85 -10.02 7.42 2.36
CA LEU A 85 -10.03 8.24 3.56
C LEU A 85 -11.08 9.36 3.47
N PHE A 86 -11.11 10.11 2.37
CA PHE A 86 -12.10 11.16 2.16
C PHE A 86 -13.51 10.60 1.97
N GLY A 87 -13.66 9.48 1.25
CA GLY A 87 -14.93 8.77 1.10
C GLY A 87 -15.50 8.32 2.44
N SER A 88 -14.70 7.64 3.26
CA SER A 88 -15.11 7.19 4.59
C SER A 88 -15.48 8.35 5.52
N ALA A 89 -14.73 9.44 5.50
CA ALA A 89 -15.06 10.64 6.27
C ALA A 89 -16.40 11.26 5.85
N ALA A 90 -16.67 11.33 4.54
CA ALA A 90 -17.94 11.82 4.00
C ALA A 90 -19.12 10.92 4.40
N VAL A 91 -18.93 9.59 4.39
CA VAL A 91 -19.93 8.63 4.86
C VAL A 91 -20.23 8.84 6.34
N ILE A 92 -19.20 8.94 7.20
CA ILE A 92 -19.40 9.19 8.65
C ILE A 92 -20.18 10.50 8.86
N TYR A 93 -19.80 11.57 8.15
CA TYR A 93 -20.50 12.85 8.22
C TYR A 93 -21.99 12.70 7.87
N ASN A 94 -22.30 12.04 6.75
CA ASN A 94 -23.68 11.83 6.31
C ASN A 94 -24.46 10.93 7.28
N ALA A 95 -23.83 9.87 7.83
CA ALA A 95 -24.47 8.99 8.79
C ALA A 95 -24.80 9.71 10.10
N VAL A 96 -23.89 10.57 10.60
CA VAL A 96 -24.14 11.41 11.78
C VAL A 96 -25.27 12.40 11.51
N ALA A 97 -25.27 13.04 10.33
CA ALA A 97 -26.36 13.95 9.95
C ALA A 97 -27.72 13.23 9.92
N ARG A 98 -27.75 11.95 9.48
CA ARG A 98 -28.96 11.09 9.48
C ARG A 98 -29.45 10.74 10.87
N ILE A 99 -28.54 10.55 11.84
CA ILE A 99 -28.91 10.33 13.24
C ILE A 99 -29.59 11.57 13.81
N ILE A 100 -29.10 12.77 13.46
CA ILE A 100 -29.65 14.06 13.96
C ILE A 100 -30.96 14.40 13.25
N SER A 101 -31.03 14.15 11.95
CA SER A 101 -32.20 14.47 11.10
C SER A 101 -32.60 13.21 10.31
N PRO A 102 -33.35 12.27 10.93
CA PRO A 102 -33.78 11.05 10.27
C PRO A 102 -34.60 11.35 9.01
N SER A 103 -34.36 10.57 7.98
CA SER A 103 -35.20 10.58 6.78
C SER A 103 -35.79 9.19 6.53
N GLU A 104 -36.85 9.17 5.75
CA GLU A 104 -37.51 7.91 5.40
C GLU A 104 -36.57 7.02 4.59
N ILE A 105 -36.55 5.72 4.96
CA ILE A 105 -35.80 4.67 4.27
C ILE A 105 -36.81 3.73 3.63
N HIS A 106 -36.64 3.42 2.36
CA HIS A 106 -37.44 2.42 1.67
C HIS A 106 -36.89 1.01 1.95
N TYR A 107 -37.31 0.40 3.06
CA TYR A 107 -36.81 -0.91 3.51
C TYR A 107 -36.97 -2.00 2.45
N ASP A 108 -38.11 -2.04 1.73
CA ASP A 108 -38.35 -3.05 0.68
C ASP A 108 -37.38 -2.87 -0.50
N GLY A 109 -37.05 -1.62 -0.86
CA GLY A 109 -36.02 -1.30 -1.82
C GLY A 109 -34.63 -1.72 -1.33
N MET A 110 -34.30 -1.42 -0.08
CA MET A 110 -33.03 -1.80 0.54
C MET A 110 -32.85 -3.33 0.57
N ILE A 111 -33.89 -4.09 0.91
CA ILE A 111 -33.86 -5.57 0.86
C ILE A 111 -33.63 -6.06 -0.57
N LEU A 112 -34.31 -5.49 -1.56
CA LEU A 112 -34.14 -5.87 -2.97
C LEU A 112 -32.68 -5.64 -3.42
N PHE A 113 -32.10 -4.45 -3.13
CA PHE A 113 -30.72 -4.14 -3.46
C PHE A 113 -29.74 -5.08 -2.73
N ALA A 114 -29.99 -5.37 -1.47
CA ALA A 114 -29.13 -6.27 -0.69
C ALA A 114 -29.15 -7.72 -1.22
N VAL A 115 -30.33 -8.24 -1.64
CA VAL A 115 -30.42 -9.56 -2.28
C VAL A 115 -29.65 -9.59 -3.60
N VAL A 116 -29.75 -8.53 -4.43
CA VAL A 116 -29.00 -8.42 -5.68
C VAL A 116 -27.49 -8.33 -5.37
N GLY A 117 -27.10 -7.57 -4.34
CA GLY A 117 -25.71 -7.43 -3.90
C GLY A 117 -25.08 -8.76 -3.50
N VAL A 118 -25.76 -9.52 -2.64
CA VAL A 118 -25.31 -10.87 -2.27
C VAL A 118 -25.19 -11.76 -3.52
N ALA A 119 -26.17 -11.74 -4.42
CA ALA A 119 -26.17 -12.59 -5.60
C ALA A 119 -25.05 -12.26 -6.59
N VAL A 120 -24.78 -10.97 -6.84
CA VAL A 120 -23.74 -10.50 -7.76
C VAL A 120 -22.35 -10.80 -7.21
N ASN A 121 -22.10 -10.45 -5.94
CA ASN A 121 -20.80 -10.67 -5.32
C ASN A 121 -20.52 -12.17 -5.09
N LEU A 122 -21.52 -12.97 -4.77
CA LEU A 122 -21.40 -14.43 -4.73
C LEU A 122 -21.08 -14.99 -6.11
N GLY A 123 -21.72 -14.49 -7.18
CA GLY A 123 -21.41 -14.87 -8.55
C GLY A 123 -19.97 -14.55 -8.92
N ALA A 124 -19.46 -13.36 -8.56
CA ALA A 124 -18.07 -12.95 -8.76
C ALA A 124 -17.08 -13.82 -7.95
N ALA A 125 -17.41 -14.13 -6.70
CA ALA A 125 -16.62 -15.02 -5.86
C ALA A 125 -16.52 -16.44 -6.44
N LEU A 126 -17.62 -17.00 -6.95
CA LEU A 126 -17.64 -18.30 -7.61
C LEU A 126 -16.83 -18.33 -8.90
N LEU A 127 -16.85 -17.24 -9.70
CA LEU A 127 -16.04 -17.12 -10.92
C LEU A 127 -14.53 -17.11 -10.63
N THR A 128 -14.12 -16.58 -9.48
CA THR A 128 -12.72 -16.45 -9.09
C THR A 128 -12.20 -17.59 -8.21
N ARG A 129 -13.08 -18.50 -7.76
CA ARG A 129 -12.77 -19.57 -6.80
C ARG A 129 -11.72 -20.57 -7.30
N GLU A 130 -11.73 -20.94 -8.59
CA GLU A 130 -10.93 -22.05 -9.14
C GLU A 130 -9.51 -21.64 -9.56
N GLY A 131 -9.00 -20.48 -9.17
CA GLY A 131 -7.70 -20.00 -9.57
C GLY A 131 -6.56 -20.38 -8.65
N GLY A 132 -5.45 -20.84 -9.23
CA GLY A 132 -4.24 -21.22 -8.48
C GLY A 132 -3.29 -20.08 -8.17
N SER A 133 -3.49 -18.85 -8.72
CA SER A 133 -2.59 -17.72 -8.47
C SER A 133 -2.92 -16.97 -7.19
N LEU A 134 -1.89 -16.41 -6.53
CA LEU A 134 -2.06 -15.58 -5.32
C LEU A 134 -3.00 -14.38 -5.59
N ASN A 135 -2.87 -13.75 -6.75
CA ASN A 135 -3.72 -12.63 -7.14
C ASN A 135 -5.20 -13.04 -7.25
N GLN A 136 -5.50 -14.21 -7.86
CA GLN A 136 -6.86 -14.70 -7.97
C GLN A 136 -7.46 -15.06 -6.60
N ARG A 137 -6.64 -15.58 -5.67
CA ARG A 137 -7.07 -15.83 -4.29
C ARG A 137 -7.40 -14.52 -3.56
N ALA A 138 -6.57 -13.48 -3.74
CA ALA A 138 -6.83 -12.17 -3.15
C ALA A 138 -8.15 -11.57 -3.67
N VAL A 139 -8.39 -11.61 -4.98
CA VAL A 139 -9.67 -11.16 -5.58
C VAL A 139 -10.85 -11.98 -5.06
N ASN A 140 -10.70 -13.31 -4.91
CA ASN A 140 -11.77 -14.14 -4.38
C ASN A 140 -12.08 -13.82 -2.92
N LEU A 141 -11.08 -13.58 -2.08
CA LEU A 141 -11.27 -13.15 -0.69
C LEU A 141 -12.02 -11.82 -0.61
N HIS A 142 -11.63 -10.85 -1.43
CA HIS A 142 -12.31 -9.56 -1.51
C HIS A 142 -13.79 -9.72 -1.88
N MET A 143 -14.12 -10.50 -2.92
CA MET A 143 -15.51 -10.78 -3.29
C MET A 143 -16.30 -11.49 -2.17
N LEU A 144 -15.65 -12.33 -1.36
CA LEU A 144 -16.29 -12.96 -0.21
C LEU A 144 -16.54 -11.98 0.95
N GLU A 145 -15.64 -11.01 1.16
CA GLU A 145 -15.84 -9.91 2.10
C GLU A 145 -17.07 -9.08 1.72
N ASP A 146 -17.23 -8.76 0.44
CA ASP A 146 -18.40 -8.04 -0.09
C ASP A 146 -19.69 -8.84 0.11
N VAL A 147 -19.68 -10.17 -0.14
CA VAL A 147 -20.83 -11.04 0.15
C VAL A 147 -21.23 -10.95 1.61
N LEU A 148 -20.27 -10.98 2.54
CA LEU A 148 -20.55 -10.87 3.97
C LEU A 148 -21.09 -9.48 4.34
N GLY A 149 -20.54 -8.41 3.76
CA GLY A 149 -21.03 -7.04 3.93
C GLY A 149 -22.49 -6.91 3.51
N TRP A 150 -22.82 -7.39 2.30
CA TRP A 150 -24.19 -7.40 1.80
C TRP A 150 -25.13 -8.28 2.60
N ALA A 151 -24.65 -9.39 3.15
CA ALA A 151 -25.46 -10.23 4.06
C ALA A 151 -25.81 -9.47 5.35
N VAL A 152 -24.88 -8.68 5.89
CA VAL A 152 -25.13 -7.82 7.07
C VAL A 152 -26.15 -6.73 6.72
N VAL A 153 -26.03 -6.06 5.55
CA VAL A 153 -27.00 -5.07 5.07
C VAL A 153 -28.38 -5.69 4.91
N LEU A 154 -28.46 -6.91 4.34
CA LEU A 154 -29.73 -7.64 4.17
C LEU A 154 -30.41 -7.94 5.51
N VAL A 155 -29.64 -8.47 6.45
CA VAL A 155 -30.15 -8.76 7.80
C VAL A 155 -30.62 -7.48 8.49
N GLY A 156 -29.82 -6.41 8.41
CA GLY A 156 -30.17 -5.08 8.95
C GLY A 156 -31.46 -4.54 8.34
N ALA A 157 -31.61 -4.60 7.01
CA ALA A 157 -32.80 -4.16 6.31
C ALA A 157 -34.07 -4.94 6.73
N ILE A 158 -33.94 -6.27 6.88
CA ILE A 158 -35.03 -7.13 7.39
C ILE A 158 -35.41 -6.72 8.81
N VAL A 159 -34.42 -6.55 9.70
CA VAL A 159 -34.69 -6.11 11.09
C VAL A 159 -35.40 -4.76 11.11
N MET A 160 -34.91 -3.79 10.34
CA MET A 160 -35.52 -2.46 10.25
C MET A 160 -36.95 -2.51 9.73
N ARG A 161 -37.23 -3.39 8.75
CA ARG A 161 -38.58 -3.60 8.18
C ARG A 161 -39.60 -4.06 9.22
N PHE A 162 -39.18 -4.84 10.22
CA PHE A 162 -40.08 -5.38 11.29
C PHE A 162 -40.08 -4.53 12.56
N THR A 163 -39.04 -3.73 12.81
CA THR A 163 -38.88 -2.97 14.06
C THR A 163 -39.07 -1.47 13.89
N ASP A 164 -39.09 -0.96 12.65
CA ASP A 164 -39.04 0.47 12.29
C ASP A 164 -37.86 1.22 12.94
N PHE A 165 -36.81 0.49 13.34
CA PHE A 165 -35.62 1.06 13.96
C PHE A 165 -34.65 1.60 12.89
N SER A 166 -35.00 2.73 12.27
CA SER A 166 -34.25 3.35 11.17
C SER A 166 -32.82 3.79 11.53
N LEU A 167 -32.50 3.95 12.83
CA LEU A 167 -31.15 4.27 13.27
C LEU A 167 -30.12 3.14 13.04
N LEU A 168 -30.57 1.93 12.76
CA LEU A 168 -29.69 0.81 12.47
C LEU A 168 -28.85 1.05 11.19
N ASP A 169 -29.45 1.65 10.14
CA ASP A 169 -28.77 1.95 8.88
C ASP A 169 -27.55 2.90 9.07
N PRO A 170 -27.69 4.11 9.66
CA PRO A 170 -26.53 4.96 9.90
C PRO A 170 -25.53 4.37 10.90
N LEU A 171 -25.95 3.55 11.87
CA LEU A 171 -25.02 2.89 12.79
C LEU A 171 -24.17 1.82 12.09
N MET A 172 -24.76 1.02 11.22
CA MET A 172 -24.03 0.06 10.37
C MET A 172 -23.05 0.81 9.45
N SER A 173 -23.48 1.91 8.82
CA SER A 173 -22.64 2.73 7.95
C SER A 173 -21.44 3.30 8.69
N ILE A 174 -21.63 3.82 9.92
CA ILE A 174 -20.52 4.31 10.76
C ILE A 174 -19.56 3.17 11.08
N GLY A 175 -20.06 1.99 11.44
CA GLY A 175 -19.23 0.83 11.77
C GLY A 175 -18.32 0.44 10.61
N VAL A 176 -18.86 0.31 9.41
CA VAL A 176 -18.10 0.00 8.18
C VAL A 176 -17.13 1.13 7.84
N ALA A 177 -17.61 2.38 7.83
CA ALA A 177 -16.77 3.53 7.47
C ALA A 177 -15.59 3.74 8.45
N VAL A 178 -15.78 3.50 9.75
CA VAL A 178 -14.68 3.55 10.73
C VAL A 178 -13.68 2.43 10.49
N PHE A 179 -14.12 1.21 10.17
CA PHE A 179 -13.23 0.11 9.83
C PHE A 179 -12.37 0.45 8.60
N ILE A 180 -12.98 0.95 7.52
CA ILE A 180 -12.29 1.38 6.30
C ILE A 180 -11.32 2.53 6.61
N LEU A 181 -11.75 3.52 7.38
CA LEU A 181 -10.93 4.68 7.77
C LEU A 181 -9.66 4.25 8.51
N LEU A 182 -9.79 3.34 9.48
CA LEU A 182 -8.63 2.83 10.25
C LEU A 182 -7.66 2.07 9.35
N SER A 183 -8.16 1.27 8.41
CA SER A 183 -7.36 0.56 7.42
C SER A 183 -6.66 1.52 6.47
N ALA A 184 -7.36 2.54 5.97
CA ALA A 184 -6.80 3.59 5.12
C ALA A 184 -5.68 4.37 5.84
N VAL A 185 -5.88 4.77 7.11
CA VAL A 185 -4.83 5.45 7.90
C VAL A 185 -3.59 4.59 8.09
N ARG A 186 -3.75 3.28 8.31
CA ARG A 186 -2.63 2.34 8.41
C ARG A 186 -1.86 2.25 7.10
N ASN A 187 -2.56 2.04 5.99
CA ASN A 187 -1.96 1.95 4.66
C ASN A 187 -1.26 3.26 4.25
N LEU A 188 -1.85 4.42 4.60
CA LEU A 188 -1.22 5.71 4.36
C LEU A 188 0.10 5.86 5.14
N LYS A 189 0.13 5.46 6.41
CA LYS A 189 1.35 5.48 7.23
C LYS A 189 2.45 4.58 6.65
N GLU A 190 2.11 3.39 6.17
CA GLU A 190 3.05 2.48 5.53
C GLU A 190 3.60 3.08 4.23
N SER A 191 2.73 3.59 3.36
CA SER A 191 3.13 4.23 2.10
C SER A 191 4.02 5.47 2.35
N LEU A 192 3.67 6.32 3.33
CA LEU A 192 4.49 7.47 3.70
C LEU A 192 5.84 7.06 4.29
N SER A 193 5.90 5.96 5.05
CA SER A 193 7.16 5.43 5.57
C SER A 193 8.15 5.07 4.45
N ILE A 194 7.66 4.56 3.31
CA ILE A 194 8.48 4.28 2.13
C ILE A 194 9.00 5.58 1.50
N PHE A 195 8.15 6.62 1.37
CA PHE A 195 8.58 7.92 0.87
C PHE A 195 9.61 8.61 1.77
N LEU A 196 9.47 8.45 3.07
CA LEU A 196 10.37 9.00 4.09
C LEU A 196 11.63 8.16 4.28
N GLU A 197 11.85 7.16 3.43
CA GLU A 197 13.04 6.30 3.43
C GLU A 197 13.28 5.59 4.77
N LYS A 198 12.18 5.29 5.48
CA LYS A 198 12.24 4.53 6.72
C LYS A 198 12.76 3.12 6.43
N THR A 199 13.58 2.60 7.34
CA THR A 199 14.03 1.21 7.30
C THR A 199 12.83 0.26 7.25
N PRO A 200 12.81 -0.73 6.33
CA PRO A 200 11.73 -1.71 6.20
C PRO A 200 11.53 -2.48 7.52
N VAL A 201 10.28 -2.65 7.93
CA VAL A 201 9.92 -3.22 9.25
C VAL A 201 10.46 -4.66 9.46
N HIS A 202 10.66 -5.37 8.37
CA HIS A 202 11.17 -6.77 8.40
C HIS A 202 12.70 -6.86 8.42
N ILE A 203 13.43 -5.73 8.37
CA ILE A 203 14.89 -5.69 8.41
C ILE A 203 15.32 -5.08 9.75
N ASP A 204 15.99 -5.91 10.55
CA ASP A 204 16.67 -5.48 11.77
C ASP A 204 18.13 -5.13 11.42
N VAL A 205 18.49 -3.85 11.55
CA VAL A 205 19.81 -3.32 11.17
C VAL A 205 20.91 -3.88 12.04
N ASP A 206 20.66 -4.06 13.34
CA ASP A 206 21.64 -4.56 14.28
C ASP A 206 21.93 -6.04 14.01
N ASN A 207 20.89 -6.84 13.77
CA ASN A 207 21.02 -8.24 13.41
C ASN A 207 21.73 -8.43 12.06
N LEU A 208 21.40 -7.62 11.05
CA LEU A 208 22.08 -7.62 9.76
C LEU A 208 23.56 -7.29 9.92
N SER A 209 23.88 -6.24 10.68
CA SER A 209 25.27 -5.83 10.93
C SER A 209 26.07 -6.92 11.64
N HIS A 210 25.44 -7.63 12.59
CA HIS A 210 26.05 -8.78 13.26
C HIS A 210 26.38 -9.91 12.27
N HIS A 211 25.43 -10.33 11.43
CA HIS A 211 25.64 -11.37 10.43
C HIS A 211 26.73 -10.98 9.40
N LEU A 212 26.79 -9.70 9.01
CA LEU A 212 27.83 -9.22 8.12
C LEU A 212 29.22 -9.28 8.76
N CYS A 213 29.35 -8.97 10.06
CA CYS A 213 30.60 -9.07 10.80
C CYS A 213 31.06 -10.52 11.05
N GLU A 214 30.19 -11.53 10.95
CA GLU A 214 30.52 -12.94 11.01
C GLU A 214 31.17 -13.48 9.72
N LEU A 215 31.05 -12.72 8.61
CA LEU A 215 31.65 -13.13 7.34
C LEU A 215 33.17 -13.08 7.38
N ASN A 216 33.80 -14.12 6.84
CA ASN A 216 35.25 -14.15 6.78
C ASN A 216 35.82 -13.00 5.95
N GLY A 217 36.68 -12.20 6.57
CA GLY A 217 37.29 -11.02 5.97
C GLY A 217 36.54 -9.71 6.17
N VAL A 218 35.40 -9.70 6.88
CA VAL A 218 34.75 -8.49 7.39
C VAL A 218 35.18 -8.25 8.83
N VAL A 219 35.69 -7.05 9.10
CA VAL A 219 36.13 -6.65 10.46
C VAL A 219 35.03 -5.89 11.18
N SER A 220 34.41 -4.93 10.49
CA SER A 220 33.28 -4.16 11.01
C SER A 220 32.46 -3.57 9.86
N VAL A 221 31.22 -3.21 10.16
CA VAL A 221 30.35 -2.43 9.27
C VAL A 221 29.84 -1.21 10.00
N HIS A 222 29.72 -0.10 9.28
CA HIS A 222 29.20 1.17 9.81
C HIS A 222 28.56 2.00 8.69
N HIS A 223 27.97 3.15 9.02
CA HIS A 223 27.29 4.05 8.08
C HIS A 223 26.22 3.31 7.26
N VAL A 224 25.42 2.47 7.93
CA VAL A 224 24.43 1.62 7.29
C VAL A 224 23.13 2.37 7.11
N HIS A 225 22.70 2.52 5.86
CA HIS A 225 21.39 3.08 5.49
C HIS A 225 20.62 2.05 4.69
N ILE A 226 19.36 1.83 5.06
CA ILE A 226 18.47 0.87 4.39
C ILE A 226 17.11 1.51 4.18
N TRP A 227 16.62 1.46 2.96
CA TRP A 227 15.27 1.92 2.61
C TRP A 227 14.64 1.01 1.57
N SER A 228 13.34 1.13 1.36
CA SER A 228 12.64 0.46 0.28
C SER A 228 12.24 1.42 -0.83
N LEU A 229 12.21 0.95 -2.07
CA LEU A 229 11.71 1.70 -3.22
C LEU A 229 10.19 1.60 -3.36
N ASP A 230 9.61 0.44 -3.03
CA ASP A 230 8.19 0.11 -3.27
C ASP A 230 7.55 -0.80 -2.19
N GLY A 231 8.29 -1.12 -1.13
CA GLY A 231 7.89 -2.04 -0.06
C GLY A 231 8.48 -3.45 -0.20
N GLU A 232 8.92 -3.86 -1.39
CA GLU A 232 9.51 -5.17 -1.65
C GLU A 232 10.99 -5.05 -2.03
N ASN A 233 11.34 -4.05 -2.83
CA ASN A 233 12.69 -3.84 -3.33
C ASN A 233 13.49 -2.94 -2.39
N ASN A 234 14.36 -3.57 -1.59
CA ASN A 234 15.17 -2.87 -0.61
C ASN A 234 16.55 -2.52 -1.17
N VAL A 235 17.01 -1.34 -0.77
CA VAL A 235 18.32 -0.77 -1.14
C VAL A 235 19.12 -0.51 0.12
N LEU A 236 20.43 -0.71 0.04
CA LEU A 236 21.36 -0.46 1.14
C LEU A 236 22.58 0.32 0.65
N THR A 237 23.06 1.23 1.49
CA THR A 237 24.42 1.77 1.42
C THR A 237 25.12 1.53 2.75
N MET A 238 26.39 1.15 2.72
CA MET A 238 27.19 0.95 3.93
C MET A 238 28.68 1.05 3.66
N HIS A 239 29.43 1.24 4.73
CA HIS A 239 30.88 1.07 4.76
C HIS A 239 31.22 -0.27 5.42
N ALA A 240 32.23 -0.95 4.90
CA ALA A 240 32.71 -2.22 5.43
C ALA A 240 34.24 -2.18 5.55
N VAL A 241 34.76 -2.30 6.77
CA VAL A 241 36.18 -2.50 7.01
C VAL A 241 36.51 -3.96 6.72
N ILE A 242 37.42 -4.21 5.78
CA ILE A 242 37.74 -5.56 5.34
C ILE A 242 39.22 -5.91 5.54
N ASN A 243 39.43 -7.19 5.79
CA ASN A 243 40.78 -7.80 5.89
C ASN A 243 40.80 -9.03 4.99
N GLY A 244 41.31 -8.91 3.79
CA GLY A 244 41.35 -10.02 2.83
C GLY A 244 41.21 -9.53 1.38
N GLU A 245 40.95 -10.49 0.47
CA GLU A 245 40.77 -10.18 -0.92
C GLU A 245 39.39 -9.49 -1.15
N THR A 246 39.44 -8.26 -1.59
CA THR A 246 38.24 -7.39 -1.74
C THR A 246 37.12 -8.02 -2.58
N ALA A 247 37.46 -8.74 -3.64
CA ALA A 247 36.46 -9.31 -4.55
C ALA A 247 35.67 -10.45 -3.88
N SER A 248 36.34 -11.34 -3.17
CA SER A 248 35.70 -12.45 -2.47
C SER A 248 34.86 -11.98 -1.28
N VAL A 249 35.37 -11.03 -0.50
CA VAL A 249 34.61 -10.44 0.63
C VAL A 249 33.35 -9.71 0.14
N LYS A 250 33.46 -8.89 -0.90
CA LYS A 250 32.30 -8.23 -1.52
C LYS A 250 31.25 -9.22 -2.06
N ALA A 251 31.69 -10.36 -2.59
CA ALA A 251 30.77 -11.40 -3.07
C ALA A 251 30.02 -12.03 -1.88
N ALA A 252 30.71 -12.35 -0.77
CA ALA A 252 30.09 -12.88 0.43
C ALA A 252 29.10 -11.89 1.07
N ILE A 253 29.47 -10.61 1.16
CA ILE A 253 28.57 -9.55 1.63
C ILE A 253 27.29 -9.48 0.76
N ARG A 254 27.41 -9.49 -0.56
CA ARG A 254 26.25 -9.45 -1.46
C ARG A 254 25.33 -10.66 -1.30
N GLU A 255 25.89 -11.84 -1.10
CA GLU A 255 25.11 -13.06 -0.87
C GLU A 255 24.33 -12.95 0.44
N GLU A 256 24.95 -12.46 1.52
CA GLU A 256 24.29 -12.27 2.80
C GLU A 256 23.19 -11.22 2.73
N LEU A 257 23.44 -10.09 2.06
CA LEU A 257 22.43 -9.04 1.86
C LEU A 257 21.20 -9.57 1.08
N LEU A 258 21.41 -10.43 0.08
CA LEU A 258 20.31 -11.08 -0.64
C LEU A 258 19.47 -11.99 0.28
N ARG A 259 20.07 -12.71 1.23
CA ARG A 259 19.35 -13.52 2.22
C ARG A 259 18.46 -12.67 3.12
N HIS A 260 18.89 -11.43 3.40
CA HIS A 260 18.10 -10.44 4.14
C HIS A 260 17.12 -9.62 3.27
N GLY A 261 16.89 -10.02 2.01
CA GLY A 261 15.95 -9.34 1.12
C GLY A 261 16.42 -7.99 0.56
N ILE A 262 17.75 -7.76 0.54
CA ILE A 262 18.36 -6.54 0.01
C ILE A 262 18.94 -6.86 -1.37
N GLY A 263 18.20 -6.46 -2.41
CA GLY A 263 18.55 -6.77 -3.81
C GLY A 263 19.55 -5.79 -4.45
N HIS A 264 19.69 -4.57 -3.90
CA HIS A 264 20.62 -3.57 -4.41
C HIS A 264 21.43 -2.97 -3.27
N ALA A 265 22.76 -3.02 -3.38
CA ALA A 265 23.64 -2.47 -2.35
C ALA A 265 24.85 -1.76 -2.96
N THR A 266 25.18 -0.62 -2.37
CA THR A 266 26.46 0.09 -2.57
C THR A 266 27.30 -0.11 -1.30
N VAL A 267 28.45 -0.76 -1.44
CA VAL A 267 29.34 -1.04 -0.33
C VAL A 267 30.67 -0.34 -0.61
N GLU A 268 30.98 0.64 0.21
CA GLU A 268 32.30 1.25 0.29
C GLU A 268 33.17 0.35 1.16
N THR A 269 34.35 -0.02 0.66
CA THR A 269 35.26 -0.91 1.41
C THR A 269 36.46 -0.12 1.88
N GLU A 270 36.76 -0.26 3.16
CA GLU A 270 37.88 0.36 3.86
C GLU A 270 38.88 -0.70 4.32
N THR A 271 40.14 -0.32 4.43
CA THR A 271 41.19 -1.18 4.99
C THR A 271 41.33 -0.98 6.50
N VAL A 272 41.85 -2.00 7.20
CA VAL A 272 42.11 -1.88 8.65
C VAL A 272 43.06 -0.72 8.94
N GLY A 273 42.63 0.23 9.77
CA GLY A 273 43.38 1.45 10.12
C GLY A 273 43.22 2.61 9.19
N GLU A 274 42.40 2.48 8.15
CA GLU A 274 41.97 3.60 7.31
C GLU A 274 41.04 4.54 8.11
N THR A 275 41.26 5.85 7.96
CA THR A 275 40.41 6.84 8.66
C THR A 275 39.14 7.07 7.85
N CYS A 276 38.00 6.63 8.35
CA CYS A 276 36.72 6.96 7.74
C CYS A 276 36.32 8.40 8.08
N LEU A 277 36.09 9.22 7.07
CA LEU A 277 35.59 10.60 7.23
C LEU A 277 34.08 10.64 7.47
N SER A 278 33.37 9.53 7.28
CA SER A 278 31.91 9.39 7.36
C SER A 278 31.47 8.33 8.36
N GLU A 279 32.20 8.15 9.48
CA GLU A 279 31.85 7.15 10.52
C GLU A 279 30.43 7.37 11.06
N HIS A 280 30.02 8.64 11.17
CA HIS A 280 28.66 9.03 11.52
C HIS A 280 28.03 9.85 10.39
N CYS A 281 26.76 9.55 10.07
CA CYS A 281 26.04 10.29 9.04
C CYS A 281 25.76 11.73 9.52
N HIS A 282 26.56 12.68 9.05
CA HIS A 282 26.31 14.11 9.19
C HIS A 282 25.98 14.68 7.83
N ILE A 283 24.70 15.02 7.61
CA ILE A 283 24.31 15.78 6.43
C ILE A 283 24.60 17.25 6.75
N GLU A 284 25.72 17.76 6.26
CA GLU A 284 26.03 19.19 6.37
C GLU A 284 25.04 19.98 5.52
N THR A 285 24.22 20.80 6.19
CA THR A 285 23.25 21.69 5.53
C THR A 285 23.88 22.99 5.04
N ASP A 286 25.13 23.27 5.42
CA ASP A 286 25.84 24.48 5.05
C ASP A 286 26.84 24.21 3.89
N LEU A 287 26.36 24.37 2.65
CA LEU A 287 27.16 24.26 1.44
C LEU A 287 28.12 25.45 1.23
N SER A 288 28.15 26.45 2.11
CA SER A 288 29.01 27.64 1.99
C SER A 288 30.46 27.38 2.37
N ALA A 289 30.77 26.26 3.05
CA ALA A 289 32.13 25.96 3.53
C ALA A 289 33.11 25.44 2.46
N HIS A 290 32.67 25.07 1.27
CA HIS A 290 33.53 24.46 0.25
C HIS A 290 34.05 25.42 -0.83
N HIS A 291 33.91 26.75 -0.67
CA HIS A 291 34.51 27.72 -1.59
C HIS A 291 35.78 28.31 -1.02
N HIS A 292 36.83 27.52 -0.79
CA HIS A 292 38.17 28.08 -0.55
C HIS A 292 39.28 27.27 -1.20
N HIS A 293 40.04 28.03 -2.01
CA HIS A 293 41.43 27.86 -2.42
C HIS A 293 41.74 27.04 -3.68
N HIS A 294 41.44 27.62 -4.83
CA HIS A 294 42.40 27.55 -5.94
C HIS A 294 43.31 28.76 -5.92
N HIS A 295 44.48 28.63 -5.29
CA HIS A 295 45.58 29.60 -5.47
C HIS A 295 46.24 29.38 -6.82
N HIS A 296 46.03 30.33 -7.73
CA HIS A 296 46.86 30.44 -8.90
C HIS A 296 48.23 31.03 -8.51
N HIS A 297 49.27 30.22 -8.54
CA HIS A 297 50.63 30.71 -8.57
C HIS A 297 50.98 31.09 -10.01
N HIS A 298 51.02 32.40 -10.26
CA HIS A 298 51.75 32.96 -11.41
C HIS A 298 53.22 33.03 -11.03
N HIS A 299 54.09 32.32 -11.78
CA HIS A 299 55.53 32.58 -11.81
C HIS A 299 55.83 33.49 -12.98
N HIS A 300 56.57 34.56 -12.66
CA HIS A 300 57.31 35.41 -13.62
C HIS A 300 58.50 34.66 -14.17
#